data_cb2f0c47a3aabf93289439e2c0bb6470
#
_entry.id   cb2f0c47a3aabf93289439e2c0bb6470
#
_cell.length_a   1.000
_cell.length_b   1.000
_cell.length_c   1.000
_cell.angle_alpha   90.00
_cell.angle_beta   90.00
_cell.angle_gamma   90.00
#
_symmetry.space_group_name_H-M   'P 1'
#
loop_
_entity.id
_entity.type
_entity.pdbx_description
1 polymer ?
#
loop_
_entity_poly.entity_id
_entity_poly.type
_entity_poly.pdbx_seq_one_letter_code
_entity_poly.pdbx_strand_id
1 'polypeptide(L)'
;WQLHIHCKKEMESDTPEQATTENGTVLGVDLGVNNLAVTSTGTFWTGNEFDHWRREYETRRGDLQACGTRWAHENMQAVGRKEEGRFKQTLHRISNEIVAEARENSCSVIAFEELTDIRERTGGSWGHRWAFNRLYDYVEYKAAEYGIAVEQVNPENTSRRCSTCGFTHPGNRESESFGCQKCGYENHADYNAAKNIGLRYLRRNQTGSGEGAPLGVRLNSGTLTVNGEYDSPASTEARTGVHAESHGFSRG
;
A
#
# COMPACT_ATOMS: atom_id res chain seq x y z
N TRP A 1 -31.71 20.60 3.70
CA TRP A 1 -31.78 19.50 4.67
C TRP A 1 -30.64 18.53 4.35
N GLN A 2 -29.75 18.23 5.33
CA GLN A 2 -28.76 17.18 5.22
C GLN A 2 -29.20 16.07 6.18
N LEU A 3 -29.35 14.85 5.66
CA LEU A 3 -29.62 13.66 6.46
C LEU A 3 -28.27 13.05 6.87
N HIS A 4 -27.95 13.09 8.15
CA HIS A 4 -26.80 12.38 8.71
C HIS A 4 -27.29 11.03 9.23
N ILE A 5 -26.90 9.95 8.55
CA ILE A 5 -27.17 8.59 9.00
C ILE A 5 -25.92 8.10 9.75
N HIS A 6 -26.05 7.88 11.05
CA HIS A 6 -25.03 7.19 11.85
C HIS A 6 -25.36 5.69 11.87
N CYS A 7 -24.58 4.91 11.14
CA CYS A 7 -24.66 3.46 11.21
C CYS A 7 -23.62 2.96 12.22
N LYS A 8 -24.08 2.32 13.28
CA LYS A 8 -23.23 1.55 14.20
C LYS A 8 -23.31 0.09 13.75
N LYS A 9 -22.24 -0.44 13.17
CA LYS A 9 -22.11 -1.87 12.96
C LYS A 9 -21.64 -2.46 14.29
N GLU A 10 -22.50 -3.18 15.00
CA GLU A 10 -22.04 -4.04 16.06
C GLU A 10 -21.23 -5.16 15.39
N MET A 11 -19.93 -5.14 15.60
CA MET A 11 -19.11 -6.30 15.36
C MET A 11 -19.58 -7.30 16.43
N GLU A 12 -20.39 -8.28 16.05
CA GLU A 12 -20.56 -9.46 16.89
C GLU A 12 -19.15 -9.92 17.22
N SER A 13 -18.92 -10.18 18.51
CA SER A 13 -17.65 -10.66 19.02
C SER A 13 -17.39 -12.14 18.69
N ASP A 14 -18.03 -12.67 17.70
CA ASP A 14 -17.38 -13.65 16.87
C ASP A 14 -16.14 -12.93 16.32
N THR A 15 -15.10 -12.98 17.12
CA THR A 15 -13.73 -12.93 16.60
C THR A 15 -13.84 -13.70 15.31
N PRO A 16 -13.75 -13.08 14.09
CA PRO A 16 -13.71 -13.88 12.88
C PRO A 16 -12.64 -14.88 13.22
N GLU A 17 -13.07 -16.15 13.34
CA GLU A 17 -12.21 -17.28 13.67
C GLU A 17 -10.96 -16.93 12.95
N GLN A 18 -9.96 -16.48 13.77
CA GLN A 18 -8.82 -15.71 13.28
C GLN A 18 -8.45 -16.43 12.03
N ALA A 19 -8.79 -15.82 10.85
CA ALA A 19 -8.57 -16.51 9.59
C ALA A 19 -7.13 -16.87 9.74
N THR A 20 -6.90 -18.11 10.14
CA THR A 20 -5.64 -18.59 10.66
C THR A 20 -4.69 -18.22 9.57
N THR A 21 -3.97 -17.11 9.79
CA THR A 21 -3.04 -16.53 8.86
C THR A 21 -1.81 -17.42 8.76
N GLU A 22 -2.05 -18.71 8.99
CA GLU A 22 -1.19 -19.78 8.58
C GLU A 22 -1.04 -19.62 7.09
N ASN A 23 0.03 -18.96 6.69
CA ASN A 23 0.47 -18.76 5.32
C ASN A 23 -0.04 -17.51 4.57
N GLY A 24 -0.49 -16.46 5.23
CA GLY A 24 -0.77 -15.18 4.58
C GLY A 24 0.47 -14.56 3.93
N THR A 25 0.25 -13.64 3.00
CA THR A 25 1.34 -12.86 2.37
C THR A 25 1.26 -11.40 2.80
N VAL A 26 2.33 -10.64 2.50
CA VAL A 26 2.43 -9.20 2.78
C VAL A 26 2.21 -8.42 1.48
N LEU A 27 1.30 -7.47 1.48
CA LEU A 27 1.19 -6.43 0.46
C LEU A 27 2.05 -5.24 0.89
N GLY A 28 3.15 -4.97 0.19
CA GLY A 28 3.93 -3.75 0.41
C GLY A 28 3.34 -2.58 -0.36
N VAL A 29 3.24 -1.41 0.27
CA VAL A 29 2.69 -0.19 -0.32
C VAL A 29 3.67 0.97 -0.14
N ASP A 30 4.14 1.53 -1.26
CA ASP A 30 4.95 2.75 -1.31
C ASP A 30 4.05 3.96 -1.53
N LEU A 31 4.30 5.06 -0.80
CA LEU A 31 3.56 6.32 -0.92
C LEU A 31 4.46 7.41 -1.51
N GLY A 32 3.98 8.09 -2.53
CA GLY A 32 4.76 9.10 -3.23
C GLY A 32 3.93 10.25 -3.78
N VAL A 33 4.62 11.28 -4.26
CA VAL A 33 3.98 12.48 -4.84
C VAL A 33 3.50 12.22 -6.25
N ASN A 34 4.33 11.60 -7.11
CA ASN A 34 3.98 11.29 -8.49
C ASN A 34 2.94 10.17 -8.57
N ASN A 35 3.13 9.14 -7.75
CA ASN A 35 2.17 8.08 -7.52
C ASN A 35 1.75 8.15 -6.06
N LEU A 36 0.46 8.40 -5.78
CA LEU A 36 -0.07 8.48 -4.41
C LEU A 36 0.16 7.18 -3.65
N ALA A 37 0.02 6.05 -4.34
CA ALA A 37 0.35 4.74 -3.82
C ALA A 37 0.80 3.80 -4.95
N VAL A 38 1.71 2.89 -4.63
CA VAL A 38 2.13 1.78 -5.51
C VAL A 38 2.22 0.52 -4.66
N THR A 39 1.60 -0.56 -5.11
CA THR A 39 1.63 -1.85 -4.40
C THR A 39 2.73 -2.78 -4.92
N SER A 40 3.14 -3.73 -4.11
CA SER A 40 4.07 -4.80 -4.51
C SER A 40 3.50 -5.76 -5.56
N THR A 41 2.21 -5.77 -5.78
CA THR A 41 1.51 -6.46 -6.88
C THR A 41 1.56 -5.69 -8.19
N GLY A 42 1.94 -4.41 -8.16
CA GLY A 42 2.15 -3.58 -9.36
C GLY A 42 0.97 -2.71 -9.73
N THR A 43 0.06 -2.43 -8.81
CA THR A 43 -1.01 -1.43 -9.02
C THR A 43 -0.48 -0.04 -8.67
N PHE A 44 -0.80 0.95 -9.53
CA PHE A 44 -0.36 2.33 -9.42
C PHE A 44 -1.56 3.28 -9.34
N TRP A 45 -1.61 4.13 -8.33
CA TRP A 45 -2.53 5.27 -8.24
C TRP A 45 -1.77 6.56 -8.43
N THR A 46 -1.88 7.13 -9.63
CA THR A 46 -1.15 8.35 -10.00
C THR A 46 -1.64 9.57 -9.22
N GLY A 47 -0.72 10.47 -8.88
CA GLY A 47 -1.01 11.75 -8.23
C GLY A 47 -1.56 12.84 -9.15
N ASN A 48 -1.65 12.59 -10.47
CA ASN A 48 -2.00 13.59 -11.48
C ASN A 48 -3.35 14.27 -11.22
N GLU A 49 -4.39 13.48 -10.89
CA GLU A 49 -5.72 14.02 -10.58
C GLU A 49 -5.67 14.87 -9.30
N PHE A 50 -4.97 14.41 -8.27
CA PHE A 50 -4.79 15.10 -7.01
C PHE A 50 -4.09 16.45 -7.20
N ASP A 51 -3.00 16.48 -7.95
CA ASP A 51 -2.25 17.69 -8.27
C ASP A 51 -3.03 18.66 -9.16
N HIS A 52 -3.80 18.15 -10.12
CA HIS A 52 -4.67 18.98 -10.95
C HIS A 52 -5.69 19.74 -10.07
N TRP A 53 -6.40 19.03 -9.20
CA TRP A 53 -7.38 19.67 -8.33
C TRP A 53 -6.75 20.59 -7.30
N ARG A 54 -5.57 20.27 -6.78
CA ARG A 54 -4.83 21.15 -5.87
C ARG A 54 -4.56 22.51 -6.53
N ARG A 55 -4.00 22.51 -7.76
CA ARG A 55 -3.71 23.74 -8.52
C ARG A 55 -4.99 24.53 -8.82
N GLU A 56 -6.05 23.84 -9.20
CA GLU A 56 -7.35 24.49 -9.49
C GLU A 56 -7.91 25.19 -8.23
N TYR A 57 -7.87 24.55 -7.07
CA TYR A 57 -8.32 25.16 -5.83
C TYR A 57 -7.36 26.26 -5.33
N GLU A 58 -6.06 26.13 -5.52
CA GLU A 58 -5.09 27.20 -5.24
C GLU A 58 -5.38 28.46 -6.07
N THR A 59 -5.63 28.31 -7.37
CA THR A 59 -6.01 29.41 -8.26
C THR A 59 -7.29 30.08 -7.77
N ARG A 60 -8.35 29.32 -7.52
CA ARG A 60 -9.63 29.85 -7.01
C ARG A 60 -9.49 30.61 -5.69
N ARG A 61 -8.66 30.12 -4.77
CA ARG A 61 -8.37 30.83 -3.52
C ARG A 61 -7.62 32.12 -3.76
N GLY A 62 -6.62 32.13 -4.66
CA GLY A 62 -5.89 33.31 -5.07
C GLY A 62 -6.78 34.40 -5.63
N ASP A 63 -7.70 34.05 -6.54
CA ASP A 63 -8.66 34.97 -7.14
C ASP A 63 -9.60 35.57 -6.09
N LEU A 64 -10.11 34.77 -5.17
CA LEU A 64 -10.98 35.23 -4.07
C LEU A 64 -10.22 36.12 -3.09
N GLN A 65 -8.94 35.81 -2.78
CA GLN A 65 -8.10 36.67 -1.95
C GLN A 65 -7.85 38.02 -2.59
N ALA A 66 -7.63 38.06 -3.89
CA ALA A 66 -7.44 39.32 -4.63
C ALA A 66 -8.66 40.23 -4.63
N CYS A 67 -9.87 39.67 -4.52
CA CYS A 67 -11.11 40.46 -4.44
C CYS A 67 -11.26 41.28 -3.13
N GLY A 68 -10.67 40.86 -2.02
CA GLY A 68 -10.63 41.59 -0.74
C GLY A 68 -11.98 41.89 -0.09
N THR A 69 -13.08 41.26 -0.54
CA THR A 69 -14.42 41.51 -0.02
C THR A 69 -14.86 40.47 1.04
N ARG A 70 -15.78 40.83 1.93
CA ARG A 70 -16.39 39.90 2.90
C ARG A 70 -17.01 38.68 2.22
N TRP A 71 -17.71 38.89 1.13
CA TRP A 71 -18.29 37.81 0.31
C TRP A 71 -17.19 36.84 -0.22
N ALA A 72 -16.07 37.37 -0.70
CA ALA A 72 -14.94 36.55 -1.15
C ALA A 72 -14.37 35.70 0.00
N HIS A 73 -14.27 36.27 1.20
CA HIS A 73 -13.84 35.53 2.38
C HIS A 73 -14.77 34.37 2.76
N GLU A 74 -16.08 34.58 2.72
CA GLU A 74 -17.09 33.55 2.98
C GLU A 74 -17.03 32.44 1.91
N ASN A 75 -16.80 32.78 0.65
CA ASN A 75 -16.62 31.83 -0.44
C ASN A 75 -15.31 31.03 -0.34
N MET A 76 -14.22 31.59 0.17
CA MET A 76 -12.98 30.84 0.44
C MET A 76 -13.22 29.64 1.35
N GLN A 77 -14.02 29.79 2.40
CA GLN A 77 -14.37 28.66 3.27
C GLN A 77 -15.17 27.59 2.53
N ALA A 78 -16.08 27.99 1.63
CA ALA A 78 -16.85 27.06 0.81
C ALA A 78 -15.95 26.30 -0.19
N VAL A 79 -14.97 26.99 -0.78
CA VAL A 79 -13.96 26.40 -1.66
C VAL A 79 -13.13 25.38 -0.90
N GLY A 80 -12.62 25.72 0.31
CA GLY A 80 -11.86 24.81 1.16
C GLY A 80 -12.61 23.52 1.53
N ARG A 81 -13.91 23.64 1.89
CA ARG A 81 -14.75 22.46 2.16
C ARG A 81 -14.93 21.56 0.94
N LYS A 82 -15.09 22.14 -0.25
CA LYS A 82 -15.19 21.35 -1.51
C LYS A 82 -13.90 20.65 -1.86
N GLU A 83 -12.78 21.33 -1.70
CA GLU A 83 -11.43 20.76 -1.88
C GLU A 83 -11.22 19.56 -0.96
N GLU A 84 -11.43 19.75 0.35
CA GLU A 84 -11.29 18.70 1.35
C GLU A 84 -12.22 17.50 1.04
N GLY A 85 -13.47 17.75 0.68
CA GLY A 85 -14.44 16.71 0.32
C GLY A 85 -13.96 15.88 -0.88
N ARG A 86 -13.43 16.53 -1.92
CA ARG A 86 -12.90 15.85 -3.11
C ARG A 86 -11.68 14.99 -2.79
N PHE A 87 -10.72 15.54 -2.05
CA PHE A 87 -9.53 14.80 -1.67
C PHE A 87 -9.87 13.59 -0.77
N LYS A 88 -10.77 13.78 0.20
CA LYS A 88 -11.27 12.66 1.01
C LYS A 88 -11.90 11.57 0.15
N GLN A 89 -12.73 11.93 -0.82
CA GLN A 89 -13.37 10.97 -1.73
C GLN A 89 -12.33 10.15 -2.52
N THR A 90 -11.31 10.82 -3.08
CA THR A 90 -10.22 10.15 -3.80
C THR A 90 -9.46 9.19 -2.89
N LEU A 91 -9.09 9.61 -1.68
CA LEU A 91 -8.38 8.76 -0.72
C LEU A 91 -9.24 7.58 -0.23
N HIS A 92 -10.56 7.78 -0.06
CA HIS A 92 -11.47 6.68 0.26
C HIS A 92 -11.57 5.64 -0.86
N ARG A 93 -11.56 6.08 -2.12
CA ARG A 93 -11.53 5.17 -3.28
C ARG A 93 -10.24 4.36 -3.29
N ILE A 94 -9.09 5.02 -3.23
CA ILE A 94 -7.77 4.35 -3.24
C ILE A 94 -7.66 3.37 -2.07
N SER A 95 -8.07 3.76 -0.86
CA SER A 95 -8.00 2.85 0.31
C SER A 95 -8.93 1.63 0.17
N ASN A 96 -10.11 1.76 -0.46
CA ASN A 96 -10.96 0.61 -0.77
C ASN A 96 -10.28 -0.34 -1.76
N GLU A 97 -9.65 0.21 -2.80
CA GLU A 97 -8.96 -0.56 -3.84
C GLU A 97 -7.74 -1.29 -3.26
N ILE A 98 -6.93 -0.66 -2.38
CA ILE A 98 -5.81 -1.30 -1.70
C ILE A 98 -6.28 -2.47 -0.81
N VAL A 99 -7.35 -2.27 -0.03
CA VAL A 99 -7.88 -3.33 0.84
C VAL A 99 -8.50 -4.46 0.02
N ALA A 100 -9.20 -4.15 -1.07
CA ALA A 100 -9.74 -5.16 -1.98
C ALA A 100 -8.61 -5.99 -2.60
N GLU A 101 -7.54 -5.34 -3.07
CA GLU A 101 -6.36 -6.00 -3.63
C GLU A 101 -5.67 -6.92 -2.62
N ALA A 102 -5.52 -6.48 -1.36
CA ALA A 102 -4.96 -7.31 -0.29
C ALA A 102 -5.82 -8.56 -0.04
N ARG A 103 -7.14 -8.42 -0.03
CA ARG A 103 -8.09 -9.54 0.14
C ARG A 103 -8.03 -10.54 -1.02
N GLU A 104 -8.11 -10.03 -2.26
CA GLU A 104 -8.07 -10.85 -3.48
C GLU A 104 -6.77 -11.65 -3.59
N ASN A 105 -5.69 -11.12 -3.03
CA ASN A 105 -4.36 -11.76 -3.02
C ASN A 105 -4.06 -12.53 -1.72
N SER A 106 -5.05 -12.76 -0.85
CA SER A 106 -4.88 -13.48 0.41
C SER A 106 -3.76 -12.93 1.29
N CYS A 107 -3.62 -11.59 1.32
CA CYS A 107 -2.65 -10.92 2.17
C CYS A 107 -3.19 -10.84 3.60
N SER A 108 -2.36 -11.21 4.57
CA SER A 108 -2.65 -11.05 6.00
C SER A 108 -2.16 -9.72 6.56
N VAL A 109 -1.28 -9.04 5.82
CA VAL A 109 -0.66 -7.78 6.23
C VAL A 109 -0.54 -6.83 5.06
N ILE A 110 -0.85 -5.54 5.30
CA ILE A 110 -0.50 -4.41 4.43
C ILE A 110 0.61 -3.63 5.12
N ALA A 111 1.79 -3.55 4.51
CA ALA A 111 2.94 -2.85 5.06
C ALA A 111 3.16 -1.51 4.33
N PHE A 112 3.20 -0.42 5.09
CA PHE A 112 3.53 0.92 4.61
C PHE A 112 4.92 1.35 5.08
N GLU A 113 5.50 2.33 4.40
CA GLU A 113 6.66 3.06 4.91
C GLU A 113 6.24 4.01 6.03
N GLU A 114 7.04 4.11 7.11
CA GLU A 114 6.81 5.07 8.19
C GLU A 114 6.93 6.52 7.68
N LEU A 115 5.91 7.32 7.96
CA LEU A 115 5.71 8.65 7.39
C LEU A 115 6.34 9.80 8.21
N THR A 116 7.04 9.50 9.30
CA THR A 116 7.53 10.50 10.28
C THR A 116 8.49 11.50 9.64
N ASP A 117 9.33 11.10 8.69
CA ASP A 117 10.37 11.92 8.07
C ASP A 117 10.01 12.44 6.65
N ILE A 118 8.75 12.33 6.26
CA ILE A 118 8.28 12.80 4.93
C ILE A 118 8.54 14.30 4.69
N ARG A 119 8.67 15.12 5.74
CA ARG A 119 8.97 16.56 5.61
C ARG A 119 10.24 16.83 4.78
N GLU A 120 11.26 16.02 4.98
CA GLU A 120 12.56 16.20 4.31
C GLU A 120 12.54 15.67 2.87
N ARG A 121 11.70 14.67 2.58
CA ARG A 121 11.64 13.97 1.31
C ARG A 121 10.74 14.63 0.25
N THR A 122 9.64 15.28 0.66
CA THR A 122 8.62 15.82 -0.26
C THR A 122 8.77 17.30 -0.57
N GLY A 123 9.88 17.94 -0.18
CA GLY A 123 10.08 19.37 -0.41
C GLY A 123 9.04 20.27 0.29
N GLY A 124 8.38 19.78 1.33
CA GLY A 124 7.58 20.61 2.22
C GLY A 124 6.11 20.81 1.84
N SER A 125 5.57 20.11 0.86
CA SER A 125 4.13 20.22 0.57
C SER A 125 3.30 19.60 1.70
N TRP A 126 2.71 20.45 2.54
CA TRP A 126 1.82 20.06 3.65
C TRP A 126 0.65 19.17 3.20
N GLY A 127 0.15 19.40 1.99
CA GLY A 127 -0.98 18.66 1.44
C GLY A 127 -0.70 17.16 1.21
N HIS A 128 0.50 16.80 0.75
CA HIS A 128 0.86 15.40 0.52
C HIS A 128 0.98 14.63 1.84
N ARG A 129 1.62 15.21 2.85
CA ARG A 129 1.73 14.57 4.17
C ARG A 129 0.36 14.30 4.79
N TRP A 130 -0.55 15.27 4.70
CA TRP A 130 -1.92 15.09 5.16
C TRP A 130 -2.61 13.94 4.41
N ALA A 131 -2.46 13.90 3.07
CA ALA A 131 -3.06 12.87 2.24
C ALA A 131 -2.54 11.47 2.58
N PHE A 132 -1.23 11.32 2.80
CA PHE A 132 -0.62 10.03 3.13
C PHE A 132 -1.06 9.51 4.51
N ASN A 133 -1.06 10.37 5.55
CA ASN A 133 -1.58 9.99 6.85
C ASN A 133 -3.05 9.57 6.77
N ARG A 134 -3.87 10.33 6.02
CA ARG A 134 -5.28 9.99 5.84
C ARG A 134 -5.48 8.70 5.06
N LEU A 135 -4.66 8.44 4.04
CA LEU A 135 -4.72 7.19 3.30
C LEU A 135 -4.38 6.00 4.20
N TYR A 136 -3.32 6.13 5.02
CA TYR A 136 -2.97 5.13 6.01
C TYR A 136 -4.12 4.86 6.98
N ASP A 137 -4.66 5.90 7.63
CA ASP A 137 -5.80 5.79 8.57
C ASP A 137 -7.00 5.09 7.89
N TYR A 138 -7.27 5.42 6.61
CA TYR A 138 -8.41 4.83 5.90
C TYR A 138 -8.18 3.36 5.52
N VAL A 139 -6.96 2.97 5.19
CA VAL A 139 -6.63 1.57 4.95
C VAL A 139 -6.69 0.79 6.26
N GLU A 140 -6.15 1.33 7.35
CA GLU A 140 -6.08 0.66 8.65
C GLU A 140 -7.47 0.23 9.15
N TYR A 141 -8.43 1.18 9.28
CA TYR A 141 -9.74 0.80 9.81
C TYR A 141 -10.55 -0.09 8.86
N LYS A 142 -10.34 0.03 7.51
CA LYS A 142 -11.02 -0.83 6.55
C LYS A 142 -10.44 -2.23 6.49
N ALA A 143 -9.12 -2.36 6.56
CA ALA A 143 -8.42 -3.64 6.60
C ALA A 143 -8.78 -4.44 7.85
N ALA A 144 -8.96 -3.76 8.98
CA ALA A 144 -9.38 -4.37 10.25
C ALA A 144 -10.72 -5.12 10.14
N GLU A 145 -11.65 -4.67 9.29
CA GLU A 145 -12.93 -5.37 9.04
C GLU A 145 -12.74 -6.78 8.43
N TYR A 146 -11.58 -7.03 7.84
CA TYR A 146 -11.23 -8.28 7.16
C TYR A 146 -10.12 -9.05 7.88
N GLY A 147 -9.75 -8.64 9.10
CA GLY A 147 -8.68 -9.27 9.85
C GLY A 147 -7.27 -9.07 9.24
N ILE A 148 -7.11 -8.09 8.33
CA ILE A 148 -5.83 -7.75 7.73
C ILE A 148 -5.13 -6.72 8.61
N ALA A 149 -3.92 -7.03 9.09
CA ALA A 149 -3.10 -6.11 9.86
C ALA A 149 -2.50 -5.02 8.95
N VAL A 150 -2.40 -3.79 9.47
CA VAL A 150 -1.72 -2.69 8.78
C VAL A 150 -0.55 -2.22 9.63
N GLU A 151 0.64 -2.22 9.04
CA GLU A 151 1.89 -2.00 9.75
C GLU A 151 2.78 -0.99 9.05
N GLN A 152 3.55 -0.25 9.82
CA GLN A 152 4.57 0.65 9.30
C GLN A 152 5.97 0.07 9.47
N VAL A 153 6.82 0.30 8.47
CA VAL A 153 8.23 -0.12 8.49
C VAL A 153 9.15 1.07 8.33
N ASN A 154 10.33 0.98 8.92
CA ASN A 154 11.35 2.02 8.79
C ASN A 154 11.71 2.27 7.31
N PRO A 155 11.71 3.54 6.84
CA PRO A 155 11.92 3.92 5.44
C PRO A 155 13.37 3.80 4.95
N GLU A 156 14.32 3.51 5.81
CA GLU A 156 15.74 3.57 5.50
C GLU A 156 16.12 2.71 4.28
N ASN A 157 16.60 3.34 3.20
CA ASN A 157 17.06 2.72 1.96
C ASN A 157 16.03 1.88 1.16
N THR A 158 14.74 1.91 1.45
CA THR A 158 13.71 1.17 0.70
C THR A 158 13.73 1.50 -0.79
N SER A 159 13.94 2.77 -1.14
CA SER A 159 13.98 3.26 -2.52
C SER A 159 15.29 2.99 -3.28
N ARG A 160 16.39 2.70 -2.58
CA ARG A 160 17.74 2.52 -3.17
C ARG A 160 18.22 1.08 -3.14
N ARG A 161 17.57 0.23 -2.36
CA ARG A 161 17.86 -1.19 -2.22
C ARG A 161 17.24 -1.98 -3.38
N CYS A 162 18.01 -2.89 -3.95
CA CYS A 162 17.49 -3.84 -4.93
C CYS A 162 16.63 -4.90 -4.24
N SER A 163 15.38 -5.07 -4.67
CA SER A 163 14.46 -6.06 -4.12
C SER A 163 14.89 -7.49 -4.45
N THR A 164 15.69 -7.69 -5.50
CA THR A 164 16.16 -9.00 -5.96
C THR A 164 17.43 -9.46 -5.24
N CYS A 165 18.50 -8.64 -5.24
CA CYS A 165 19.79 -9.05 -4.68
C CYS A 165 20.18 -8.36 -3.37
N GLY A 166 19.38 -7.42 -2.90
CA GLY A 166 19.61 -6.69 -1.65
C GLY A 166 20.70 -5.61 -1.72
N PHE A 167 21.38 -5.42 -2.85
CA PHE A 167 22.43 -4.41 -2.99
C PHE A 167 21.84 -3.00 -2.89
N THR A 168 22.45 -2.18 -2.05
CA THR A 168 22.01 -0.81 -1.80
C THR A 168 23.06 0.17 -2.31
N HIS A 169 22.67 1.04 -3.25
CA HIS A 169 23.55 2.07 -3.78
C HIS A 169 22.72 3.31 -4.20
N PRO A 170 23.19 4.54 -3.96
CA PRO A 170 22.48 5.76 -4.37
C PRO A 170 22.16 5.81 -5.87
N GLY A 171 23.09 5.35 -6.72
CA GLY A 171 22.94 5.31 -8.17
C GLY A 171 22.03 4.20 -8.71
N ASN A 172 21.38 3.39 -7.85
CA ASN A 172 20.39 2.41 -8.30
C ASN A 172 19.04 3.07 -8.68
N ARG A 173 18.77 4.29 -8.19
CA ARG A 173 17.54 5.02 -8.48
C ARG A 173 17.84 6.31 -9.21
N GLU A 174 17.20 6.51 -10.35
CA GLU A 174 17.17 7.76 -11.11
C GLU A 174 15.73 8.15 -11.39
N SER A 175 15.21 9.14 -10.63
CA SER A 175 13.81 9.58 -10.72
C SER A 175 12.83 8.40 -10.51
N GLU A 176 12.09 8.00 -11.54
CA GLU A 176 11.12 6.90 -11.54
C GLU A 176 11.73 5.56 -12.00
N SER A 177 12.97 5.58 -12.49
CA SER A 177 13.68 4.38 -12.93
C SER A 177 14.54 3.80 -11.82
N PHE A 178 14.57 2.48 -11.74
CA PHE A 178 15.43 1.71 -10.86
C PHE A 178 16.30 0.76 -11.69
N GLY A 179 17.63 0.82 -11.52
CA GLY A 179 18.58 -0.08 -12.16
C GLY A 179 19.65 -0.52 -11.16
N CYS A 180 19.70 -1.80 -10.85
CA CYS A 180 20.67 -2.35 -9.89
C CYS A 180 22.07 -2.45 -10.52
N GLN A 181 23.04 -1.70 -10.00
CA GLN A 181 24.40 -1.73 -10.48
C GLN A 181 25.15 -3.05 -10.21
N LYS A 182 24.60 -3.92 -9.34
CA LYS A 182 25.23 -5.21 -9.03
C LYS A 182 24.68 -6.36 -9.86
N CYS A 183 23.34 -6.50 -9.98
CA CYS A 183 22.71 -7.66 -10.63
C CYS A 183 22.01 -7.32 -11.95
N GLY A 184 21.98 -6.03 -12.36
CA GLY A 184 21.34 -5.60 -13.60
C GLY A 184 19.78 -5.62 -13.55
N TYR A 185 19.17 -5.85 -12.38
CA TYR A 185 17.71 -5.79 -12.25
C TYR A 185 17.22 -4.38 -12.53
N GLU A 186 16.27 -4.24 -13.46
CA GLU A 186 15.65 -2.97 -13.84
C GLU A 186 14.14 -3.00 -13.59
N ASN A 187 13.57 -1.90 -13.09
CA ASN A 187 12.13 -1.75 -12.89
C ASN A 187 11.75 -0.29 -12.58
N HIS A 188 10.45 -0.03 -12.38
CA HIS A 188 9.97 1.23 -11.81
C HIS A 188 10.44 1.37 -10.36
N ALA A 189 10.94 2.57 -9.97
CA ALA A 189 11.54 2.81 -8.67
C ALA A 189 10.55 2.60 -7.51
N ASP A 190 9.32 3.11 -7.65
CA ASP A 190 8.29 3.00 -6.61
C ASP A 190 7.79 1.55 -6.48
N TYR A 191 7.72 0.79 -7.58
CA TYR A 191 7.40 -0.64 -7.53
C TYR A 191 8.50 -1.45 -6.82
N ASN A 192 9.79 -1.13 -7.09
CA ASN A 192 10.89 -1.74 -6.35
C ASN A 192 10.85 -1.35 -4.86
N ALA A 193 10.47 -0.10 -4.53
CA ALA A 193 10.29 0.36 -3.15
C ALA A 193 9.16 -0.40 -2.44
N ALA A 194 7.99 -0.56 -3.06
CA ALA A 194 6.87 -1.32 -2.50
C ALA A 194 7.28 -2.76 -2.14
N LYS A 195 8.04 -3.45 -3.01
CA LYS A 195 8.61 -4.78 -2.69
C LYS A 195 9.55 -4.75 -1.50
N ASN A 196 10.42 -3.75 -1.42
CA ASN A 196 11.36 -3.60 -0.31
C ASN A 196 10.65 -3.30 1.02
N ILE A 197 9.53 -2.57 1.01
CA ILE A 197 8.69 -2.31 2.18
C ILE A 197 8.15 -3.64 2.73
N GLY A 198 7.55 -4.47 1.87
CA GLY A 198 7.09 -5.80 2.25
C GLY A 198 8.22 -6.70 2.76
N LEU A 199 9.37 -6.74 2.07
CA LEU A 199 10.55 -7.51 2.51
C LEU A 199 11.11 -7.02 3.84
N ARG A 200 11.04 -5.72 4.14
CA ARG A 200 11.47 -5.17 5.42
C ARG A 200 10.56 -5.61 6.55
N TYR A 201 9.25 -5.61 6.34
CA TYR A 201 8.29 -6.16 7.29
C TYR A 201 8.61 -7.62 7.62
N LEU A 202 8.81 -8.46 6.61
CA LEU A 202 9.15 -9.87 6.81
C LEU A 202 10.43 -10.05 7.63
N ARG A 203 11.51 -9.32 7.30
CA ARG A 203 12.79 -9.44 8.01
C ARG A 203 12.69 -8.99 9.47
N ARG A 204 11.89 -7.96 9.77
CA ARG A 204 11.65 -7.52 11.15
C ARG A 204 10.95 -8.59 11.99
N ASN A 205 10.02 -9.32 11.39
CA ASN A 205 9.16 -10.27 12.10
C ASN A 205 9.67 -11.71 12.09
N GLN A 206 10.69 -12.04 11.29
CA GLN A 206 11.32 -13.38 11.29
C GLN A 206 12.21 -13.67 12.52
N THR A 207 12.56 -12.69 13.31
CA THR A 207 13.29 -12.88 14.57
C THR A 207 12.44 -13.47 15.69
N GLY A 208 11.11 -13.58 15.49
CA GLY A 208 10.18 -14.28 16.35
C GLY A 208 9.64 -15.51 15.62
N SER A 209 10.11 -16.71 16.00
CA SER A 209 9.55 -17.98 15.54
C SER A 209 8.17 -18.22 16.13
N GLY A 210 7.16 -17.42 15.68
CA GLY A 210 5.75 -17.60 16.00
C GLY A 210 5.04 -18.32 14.86
N GLU A 211 4.20 -19.31 15.18
CA GLU A 211 3.22 -19.86 14.25
C GLU A 211 2.41 -18.72 13.65
N GLY A 212 2.27 -18.67 12.30
CA GLY A 212 1.48 -17.65 11.61
C GLY A 212 2.26 -16.50 10.95
N ALA A 213 3.60 -16.54 10.87
CA ALA A 213 4.37 -15.53 10.15
C ALA A 213 4.07 -15.57 8.64
N PRO A 214 3.90 -14.40 7.96
CA PRO A 214 3.68 -14.36 6.51
C PRO A 214 4.81 -15.03 5.72
N LEU A 215 4.45 -15.78 4.68
CA LEU A 215 5.39 -16.54 3.84
C LEU A 215 6.29 -15.67 2.97
N GLY A 216 5.80 -14.50 2.56
CA GLY A 216 6.54 -13.64 1.65
C GLY A 216 5.76 -12.38 1.26
N VAL A 217 6.35 -11.59 0.38
CA VAL A 217 5.72 -10.40 -0.23
C VAL A 217 4.94 -10.82 -1.46
N ARG A 218 3.67 -10.46 -1.53
CA ARG A 218 2.82 -10.73 -2.68
C ARG A 218 3.22 -9.86 -3.86
N LEU A 219 3.42 -10.50 -5.01
CA LEU A 219 3.64 -9.90 -6.31
C LEU A 219 2.48 -10.26 -7.24
N ASN A 220 2.36 -9.57 -8.37
CA ASN A 220 1.34 -9.86 -9.37
C ASN A 220 1.37 -11.33 -9.85
N SER A 221 2.57 -11.88 -10.01
CA SER A 221 2.80 -13.22 -10.60
C SER A 221 3.25 -14.28 -9.59
N GLY A 222 3.24 -13.98 -8.29
CA GLY A 222 3.68 -14.94 -7.27
C GLY A 222 4.07 -14.29 -5.95
N THR A 223 4.93 -14.95 -5.20
CA THR A 223 5.38 -14.52 -3.87
C THR A 223 6.91 -14.40 -3.84
N LEU A 224 7.41 -13.29 -3.31
CA LEU A 224 8.83 -13.07 -3.08
C LEU A 224 9.16 -13.42 -1.63
N THR A 225 9.96 -14.46 -1.40
CA THR A 225 10.37 -14.87 -0.06
C THR A 225 11.39 -13.90 0.53
N VAL A 226 11.62 -14.00 1.84
CA VAL A 226 12.60 -13.15 2.55
C VAL A 226 14.03 -13.31 2.01
N ASN A 227 14.37 -14.48 1.48
CA ASN A 227 15.67 -14.79 0.90
C ASN A 227 15.82 -14.26 -0.53
N GLY A 228 14.77 -13.64 -1.10
CA GLY A 228 14.74 -13.15 -2.47
C GLY A 228 14.40 -14.20 -3.51
N GLU A 229 13.96 -15.39 -3.08
CA GLU A 229 13.46 -16.42 -3.98
C GLU A 229 12.05 -16.10 -4.43
N TYR A 230 11.75 -16.39 -5.69
CA TYR A 230 10.46 -16.16 -6.29
C TYR A 230 9.68 -17.47 -6.42
N ASP A 231 8.56 -17.56 -5.72
CA ASP A 231 7.61 -18.68 -5.85
C ASP A 231 6.45 -18.29 -6.77
N SER A 232 6.32 -18.99 -7.89
CA SER A 232 5.17 -18.83 -8.79
C SER A 232 3.96 -19.62 -8.29
N PRO A 233 2.72 -19.22 -8.60
CA PRO A 233 1.52 -19.96 -8.21
C PRO A 233 1.53 -21.44 -8.67
N ALA A 234 2.12 -21.72 -9.84
CA ALA A 234 2.26 -23.07 -10.38
C ALA A 234 3.18 -23.98 -9.52
N SER A 235 4.14 -23.41 -8.76
CA SER A 235 5.02 -24.20 -7.88
C SER A 235 4.35 -24.56 -6.54
N THR A 236 3.34 -23.80 -6.12
CA THR A 236 2.60 -24.05 -4.87
C THR A 236 1.63 -25.23 -5.02
N GLU A 237 0.96 -25.37 -6.17
CA GLU A 237 0.08 -26.51 -6.45
C GLU A 237 0.85 -27.84 -6.51
N ALA A 238 2.11 -27.82 -6.96
CA ALA A 238 2.95 -29.01 -7.01
C ALA A 238 3.42 -29.49 -5.62
N ARG A 239 3.44 -28.63 -4.60
CA ARG A 239 3.83 -29.00 -3.21
C ARG A 239 2.66 -29.56 -2.38
N THR A 240 1.42 -29.32 -2.77
CA THR A 240 0.20 -29.87 -2.13
C THR A 240 -0.31 -31.14 -2.79
N GLY A 241 0.46 -31.76 -3.70
CA GLY A 241 0.12 -32.98 -4.39
C GLY A 241 -0.10 -34.14 -3.42
N VAL A 242 -1.35 -34.38 -3.14
CA VAL A 242 -1.89 -35.55 -2.45
C VAL A 242 -1.39 -36.78 -3.17
N HIS A 243 -0.73 -37.68 -2.44
CA HIS A 243 -0.52 -39.07 -2.88
C HIS A 243 -1.87 -39.71 -3.19
N ALA A 244 -2.26 -39.75 -4.46
CA ALA A 244 -3.34 -40.60 -4.92
C ALA A 244 -2.82 -42.05 -4.86
N GLU A 245 -3.21 -42.78 -3.83
CA GLU A 245 -3.04 -44.22 -3.78
C GLU A 245 -3.84 -44.86 -4.92
N SER A 246 -3.12 -45.45 -5.86
CA SER A 246 -3.70 -46.26 -6.92
C SER A 246 -4.18 -47.58 -6.34
N HIS A 247 -5.48 -47.69 -6.06
CA HIS A 247 -6.10 -49.00 -5.86
C HIS A 247 -6.12 -49.77 -7.18
N GLY A 248 -5.20 -50.71 -7.29
CA GLY A 248 -5.18 -51.71 -8.33
C GLY A 248 -6.43 -52.57 -8.28
N PHE A 249 -7.26 -52.49 -9.33
CA PHE A 249 -8.35 -53.44 -9.56
C PHE A 249 -7.76 -54.68 -10.24
N SER A 250 -7.59 -55.75 -9.41
CA SER A 250 -7.27 -57.07 -9.94
C SER A 250 -8.58 -57.74 -10.40
N ARG A 251 -8.67 -58.07 -11.70
CA ARG A 251 -9.70 -59.00 -12.22
C ARG A 251 -9.15 -60.42 -12.06
N GLY A 252 -9.85 -61.21 -11.30
CA GLY A 252 -9.90 -62.67 -11.38
C GLY A 252 -11.22 -63.09 -12.01
#